data_848d95d7aa713b8877746998af000cd9
#
_entry.id   848d95d7aa713b8877746998af000cd9
#
_cell.length_a   1.000
_cell.length_b   1.000
_cell.length_c   1.000
_cell.angle_alpha   90.00
_cell.angle_beta   90.00
_cell.angle_gamma   90.00
#
_symmetry.space_group_name_H-M   'P 1'
#
loop_
_entity.id
_entity.type
_entity.pdbx_description
1 polymer ?
#
loop_
_entity_poly.entity_id
_entity_poly.type
_entity_poly.pdbx_seq_one_letter_code
_entity_poly.pdbx_strand_id
1 'polypeptide(L)'
;MGRSRYKIYETHFPYFITSTLLEELPLFSKPYIAQVLLEQLVVLQEQKGVSLYAYVIMENHFHAVVQGQELSKKLRLMKSYSARQILHVLKQNGHTRWLRKLKTFKRSYKVHRTYQVWEEGMHPQQLTTFGMVCQKIEYIHYNPVKAGFVEAAKDWQYSSAKDYMGEAGLIPVTIFAV
;
A
#
# COMPACT_ATOMS: atom_id res chain seq x y z
N MET A 1 10.51 9.30 19.18
CA MET A 1 9.21 8.69 18.76
C MET A 1 8.51 9.64 17.79
N GLY A 2 8.66 9.40 16.50
CA GLY A 2 7.97 10.21 15.49
C GLY A 2 6.53 9.76 15.34
N ARG A 3 5.60 10.34 16.09
CA ARG A 3 4.18 10.31 15.68
C ARG A 3 4.12 11.00 14.33
N SER A 4 3.63 10.30 13.30
CA SER A 4 3.36 10.90 12.00
C SER A 4 2.66 12.26 12.22
N ARG A 5 3.26 13.36 11.72
CA ARG A 5 2.68 14.71 11.78
C ARG A 5 1.36 14.78 11.00
N TYR A 6 1.12 13.81 10.14
CA TYR A 6 -0.01 13.77 9.23
C TYR A 6 -1.06 12.81 9.78
N LYS A 7 -2.23 13.35 10.12
CA LYS A 7 -3.40 12.59 10.56
C LYS A 7 -4.49 12.76 9.51
N ILE A 8 -5.33 11.75 9.38
CA ILE A 8 -6.55 11.81 8.56
C ILE A 8 -7.64 12.41 9.42
N TYR A 9 -8.06 13.64 9.13
CA TYR A 9 -9.10 14.35 9.88
C TYR A 9 -10.38 14.51 9.07
N GLU A 10 -10.26 14.77 7.77
CA GLU A 10 -11.37 15.12 6.91
C GLU A 10 -11.68 13.98 5.94
N THR A 11 -12.96 13.64 5.83
CA THR A 11 -13.40 12.48 5.04
C THR A 11 -13.77 12.83 3.61
N HIS A 12 -13.94 14.12 3.32
CA HIS A 12 -14.33 14.61 1.99
C HIS A 12 -13.15 14.85 1.05
N PHE A 13 -11.91 14.76 1.54
CA PHE A 13 -10.71 14.85 0.69
C PHE A 13 -10.08 13.47 0.47
N PRO A 14 -9.49 13.23 -0.72
CA PRO A 14 -8.59 12.10 -0.92
C PRO A 14 -7.28 12.27 -0.13
N TYR A 15 -6.67 11.14 0.17
CA TYR A 15 -5.36 11.09 0.82
C TYR A 15 -4.40 10.24 -0.01
N PHE A 16 -3.22 10.79 -0.24
CA PHE A 16 -2.07 10.00 -0.68
C PHE A 16 -1.46 9.33 0.55
N ILE A 17 -1.28 8.01 0.48
CA ILE A 17 -0.71 7.21 1.56
C ILE A 17 0.52 6.44 1.07
N THR A 18 1.46 6.23 1.98
CA THR A 18 2.63 5.37 1.77
C THR A 18 2.75 4.41 2.96
N SER A 19 2.96 3.14 2.68
CA SER A 19 3.33 2.16 3.71
C SER A 19 4.51 1.32 3.25
N THR A 20 5.53 1.26 4.09
CA THR A 20 6.78 0.55 3.83
C THR A 20 6.85 -0.72 4.68
N LEU A 21 7.39 -1.77 4.11
CA LEU A 21 7.72 -3.00 4.84
C LEU A 21 8.91 -2.75 5.78
N LEU A 22 8.96 -3.48 6.87
CA LEU A 22 10.01 -3.35 7.89
C LEU A 22 11.41 -3.44 7.25
N GLU A 23 12.27 -2.44 7.55
CA GLU A 23 13.63 -2.33 7.02
C GLU A 23 13.68 -2.46 5.49
N GLU A 24 12.67 -1.94 4.82
CA GLU A 24 12.55 -1.96 3.36
C GLU A 24 12.73 -3.36 2.73
N LEU A 25 12.35 -4.42 3.46
CA LEU A 25 12.48 -5.80 2.98
C LEU A 25 11.64 -6.01 1.71
N PRO A 26 12.23 -6.52 0.61
CA PRO A 26 11.53 -6.62 -0.68
C PRO A 26 10.58 -7.84 -0.74
N LEU A 27 9.63 -7.93 0.21
CA LEU A 27 8.72 -9.09 0.27
C LEU A 27 7.73 -9.09 -0.90
N PHE A 28 7.32 -7.93 -1.41
CA PHE A 28 6.40 -7.84 -2.56
C PHE A 28 7.04 -8.23 -3.89
N SER A 29 8.35 -8.47 -3.95
CA SER A 29 8.98 -9.13 -5.10
C SER A 29 8.46 -10.56 -5.32
N LYS A 30 7.75 -11.12 -4.34
CA LYS A 30 7.06 -12.40 -4.44
C LYS A 30 5.60 -12.18 -4.84
N PRO A 31 5.14 -12.68 -6.01
CA PRO A 31 3.78 -12.44 -6.51
C PRO A 31 2.68 -12.79 -5.50
N TYR A 32 2.80 -13.93 -4.82
CA TYR A 32 1.83 -14.38 -3.82
C TYR A 32 1.79 -13.50 -2.56
N ILE A 33 2.83 -12.71 -2.25
CA ILE A 33 2.81 -11.71 -1.17
C ILE A 33 2.20 -10.40 -1.66
N ALA A 34 2.50 -9.96 -2.88
CA ALA A 34 1.84 -8.82 -3.50
C ALA A 34 0.32 -9.06 -3.63
N GLN A 35 -0.09 -10.28 -3.97
CA GLN A 35 -1.48 -10.71 -4.05
C GLN A 35 -2.24 -10.47 -2.73
N VAL A 36 -1.62 -10.75 -1.57
CA VAL A 36 -2.22 -10.47 -0.26
C VAL A 36 -2.61 -9.00 -0.11
N LEU A 37 -1.77 -8.08 -0.60
CA LEU A 37 -2.07 -6.65 -0.52
C LEU A 37 -3.14 -6.23 -1.52
N LEU A 38 -3.13 -6.78 -2.75
CA LEU A 38 -4.18 -6.55 -3.74
C LEU A 38 -5.56 -6.95 -3.21
N GLU A 39 -5.67 -8.14 -2.61
CA GLU A 39 -6.92 -8.61 -1.99
C GLU A 39 -7.41 -7.67 -0.88
N GLN A 40 -6.49 -7.12 -0.08
CA GLN A 40 -6.86 -6.16 0.95
C GLN A 40 -7.31 -4.80 0.39
N LEU A 41 -6.77 -4.37 -0.75
CA LEU A 41 -7.24 -3.17 -1.45
C LEU A 41 -8.65 -3.38 -2.02
N VAL A 42 -8.95 -4.58 -2.54
CA VAL A 42 -10.32 -4.96 -2.97
C VAL A 42 -11.29 -4.95 -1.78
N VAL A 43 -10.90 -5.55 -0.65
CA VAL A 43 -11.72 -5.55 0.59
C VAL A 43 -12.00 -4.14 1.08
N LEU A 44 -11.02 -3.21 1.00
CA LEU A 44 -11.24 -1.81 1.34
C LEU A 44 -12.33 -1.16 0.48
N GLN A 45 -12.36 -1.45 -0.81
CA GLN A 45 -13.35 -0.91 -1.73
C GLN A 45 -14.73 -1.52 -1.50
N GLU A 46 -14.85 -2.84 -1.63
CA GLU A 46 -16.13 -3.56 -1.68
C GLU A 46 -16.81 -3.63 -0.31
N GLN A 47 -16.04 -3.88 0.75
CA GLN A 47 -16.61 -4.14 2.07
C GLN A 47 -16.51 -2.98 3.03
N LYS A 48 -15.65 -2.01 2.77
CA LYS A 48 -15.39 -0.89 3.68
C LYS A 48 -15.75 0.48 3.10
N GLY A 49 -16.22 0.54 1.86
CA GLY A 49 -16.64 1.78 1.23
C GLY A 49 -15.50 2.81 1.15
N VAL A 50 -14.31 2.37 0.78
CA VAL A 50 -13.17 3.24 0.50
C VAL A 50 -13.00 3.36 -1.00
N SER A 51 -13.05 4.57 -1.54
CA SER A 51 -12.67 4.81 -2.94
C SER A 51 -11.17 4.67 -3.08
N LEU A 52 -10.72 3.83 -3.99
CA LEU A 52 -9.33 3.68 -4.41
C LEU A 52 -9.19 4.34 -5.77
N TYR A 53 -8.49 5.46 -5.84
CA TYR A 53 -8.28 6.19 -7.10
C TYR A 53 -7.05 5.72 -7.85
N ALA A 54 -5.95 5.46 -7.16
CA ALA A 54 -4.74 4.93 -7.76
C ALA A 54 -3.94 4.11 -6.74
N TYR A 55 -3.13 3.17 -7.24
CA TYR A 55 -2.19 2.42 -6.42
C TYR A 55 -0.95 2.01 -7.23
N VAL A 56 0.13 1.75 -6.52
CA VAL A 56 1.30 1.00 -6.97
C VAL A 56 1.88 0.19 -5.82
N ILE A 57 2.19 -1.06 -6.07
CA ILE A 57 2.91 -1.93 -5.12
C ILE A 57 4.32 -2.11 -5.68
N MET A 58 5.30 -1.55 -4.99
CA MET A 58 6.73 -1.71 -5.25
C MET A 58 7.25 -2.90 -4.43
N GLU A 59 8.51 -3.29 -4.61
CA GLU A 59 9.07 -4.47 -3.92
C GLU A 59 8.98 -4.42 -2.40
N ASN A 60 9.09 -3.22 -1.80
CA ASN A 60 9.22 -3.03 -0.35
C ASN A 60 8.21 -2.04 0.25
N HIS A 61 7.38 -1.41 -0.58
CA HIS A 61 6.38 -0.43 -0.14
C HIS A 61 5.21 -0.34 -1.12
N PHE A 62 4.15 0.33 -0.73
CA PHE A 62 3.09 0.71 -1.64
C PHE A 62 2.67 2.16 -1.44
N HIS A 63 2.16 2.75 -2.51
CA HIS A 63 1.47 4.03 -2.51
C HIS A 63 0.03 3.84 -2.96
N ALA A 64 -0.87 4.66 -2.44
CA ALA A 64 -2.24 4.73 -2.95
C ALA A 64 -2.82 6.13 -2.75
N VAL A 65 -3.81 6.48 -3.61
CA VAL A 65 -4.72 7.61 -3.37
C VAL A 65 -6.08 7.03 -3.02
N VAL A 66 -6.54 7.33 -1.81
CA VAL A 66 -7.74 6.75 -1.20
C VAL A 66 -8.62 7.81 -0.55
N GLN A 67 -9.94 7.55 -0.47
CA GLN A 67 -10.91 8.41 0.22
C GLN A 67 -11.98 7.56 0.89
N GLY A 68 -12.45 7.97 2.07
CA GLY A 68 -13.54 7.26 2.73
C GLY A 68 -13.71 7.65 4.20
N GLN A 69 -14.85 7.25 4.76
CA GLN A 69 -15.16 7.43 6.18
C GLN A 69 -14.29 6.51 7.05
N GLU A 70 -13.93 6.96 8.25
CA GLU A 70 -13.08 6.22 9.20
C GLU A 70 -11.78 5.68 8.56
N LEU A 71 -11.24 6.38 7.57
CA LEU A 71 -10.13 5.90 6.73
C LEU A 71 -8.93 5.45 7.56
N SER A 72 -8.53 6.22 8.58
CA SER A 72 -7.40 5.87 9.47
C SER A 72 -7.58 4.50 10.14
N LYS A 73 -8.80 4.19 10.62
CA LYS A 73 -9.13 2.91 11.26
C LYS A 73 -9.11 1.77 10.25
N LYS A 74 -9.73 1.97 9.08
CA LYS A 74 -9.81 0.97 8.00
C LYS A 74 -8.42 0.60 7.48
N LEU A 75 -7.57 1.59 7.22
CA LEU A 75 -6.20 1.36 6.76
C LEU A 75 -5.33 0.67 7.82
N ARG A 76 -5.50 1.00 9.10
CA ARG A 76 -4.82 0.30 10.20
C ARG A 76 -5.25 -1.17 10.27
N LEU A 77 -6.52 -1.47 10.10
CA LEU A 77 -7.03 -2.84 10.05
C LEU A 77 -6.49 -3.59 8.84
N MET A 78 -6.47 -2.97 7.66
CA MET A 78 -5.86 -3.53 6.45
C MET A 78 -4.40 -3.92 6.69
N LYS A 79 -3.57 -3.03 7.25
CA LYS A 79 -2.16 -3.34 7.58
C LYS A 79 -2.05 -4.48 8.58
N SER A 80 -2.90 -4.50 9.60
CA SER A 80 -2.89 -5.56 10.61
C SER A 80 -3.28 -6.92 10.01
N TYR A 81 -4.26 -6.94 9.12
CA TYR A 81 -4.72 -8.15 8.47
C TYR A 81 -3.72 -8.66 7.43
N SER A 82 -3.24 -7.79 6.55
CA SER A 82 -2.22 -8.15 5.56
C SER A 82 -0.94 -8.67 6.23
N ALA A 83 -0.52 -8.08 7.35
CA ALA A 83 0.64 -8.58 8.10
C ALA A 83 0.47 -10.03 8.57
N ARG A 84 -0.73 -10.39 9.08
CA ARG A 84 -1.03 -11.78 9.49
C ARG A 84 -0.99 -12.74 8.31
N GLN A 85 -1.59 -12.34 7.19
CA GLN A 85 -1.61 -13.16 5.97
C GLN A 85 -0.21 -13.32 5.37
N ILE A 86 0.58 -12.26 5.29
CA ILE A 86 1.98 -12.32 4.84
C ILE A 86 2.78 -13.29 5.71
N LEU A 87 2.66 -13.21 7.04
CA LEU A 87 3.35 -14.12 7.95
C LEU A 87 2.88 -15.57 7.77
N HIS A 88 1.58 -15.79 7.54
CA HIS A 88 1.03 -17.13 7.27
C HIS A 88 1.63 -17.71 5.99
N VAL A 89 1.61 -16.96 4.90
CA VAL A 89 2.17 -17.38 3.61
C VAL A 89 3.68 -17.63 3.69
N LEU A 90 4.43 -16.78 4.40
CA LEU A 90 5.87 -16.98 4.62
C LEU A 90 6.17 -18.27 5.39
N LYS A 91 5.34 -18.62 6.38
CA LYS A 91 5.47 -19.86 7.13
C LYS A 91 5.15 -21.08 6.26
N GLN A 92 4.03 -21.05 5.54
CA GLN A 92 3.61 -22.14 4.66
C GLN A 92 4.65 -22.46 3.59
N ASN A 93 5.29 -21.43 3.02
CA ASN A 93 6.31 -21.59 1.99
C ASN A 93 7.74 -21.76 2.53
N GLY A 94 7.93 -21.95 3.84
CA GLY A 94 9.22 -22.22 4.45
C GLY A 94 10.25 -21.08 4.37
N HIS A 95 9.78 -19.83 4.25
CA HIS A 95 10.66 -18.66 4.15
C HIS A 95 11.30 -18.25 5.49
N THR A 96 12.03 -19.15 6.11
CA THR A 96 12.65 -18.97 7.44
C THR A 96 13.57 -17.76 7.53
N ARG A 97 14.30 -17.44 6.43
CA ARG A 97 15.19 -16.27 6.37
C ARG A 97 14.41 -14.95 6.54
N TRP A 98 13.25 -14.81 5.87
CA TRP A 98 12.42 -13.63 5.99
C TRP A 98 11.77 -13.53 7.37
N LEU A 99 11.24 -14.64 7.88
CA LEU A 99 10.66 -14.69 9.21
C LEU A 99 11.69 -14.29 10.28
N ARG A 100 12.94 -14.78 10.17
CA ARG A 100 14.03 -14.37 11.08
C ARG A 100 14.28 -12.87 11.02
N LYS A 101 14.37 -12.26 9.82
CA LYS A 101 14.55 -10.82 9.66
C LYS A 101 13.40 -10.02 10.29
N LEU A 102 12.14 -10.40 10.02
CA LEU A 102 10.94 -9.76 10.59
C LEU A 102 10.86 -9.88 12.12
N LYS A 103 11.47 -10.90 12.70
CA LYS A 103 11.62 -11.08 14.14
C LYS A 103 12.76 -10.22 14.70
N THR A 104 13.92 -10.26 14.07
CA THR A 104 15.14 -9.58 14.54
C THR A 104 15.02 -8.05 14.47
N PHE A 105 14.48 -7.54 13.38
CA PHE A 105 14.33 -6.08 13.17
C PHE A 105 13.08 -5.48 13.83
N LYS A 106 12.23 -6.31 14.40
CA LYS A 106 11.05 -5.85 15.15
C LYS A 106 11.44 -4.83 16.21
N ARG A 107 10.74 -3.71 16.27
CA ARG A 107 10.98 -2.64 17.26
C ARG A 107 10.87 -3.21 18.69
N SER A 108 11.84 -2.91 19.55
CA SER A 108 11.97 -3.50 20.91
C SER A 108 10.74 -3.31 21.79
N TYR A 109 10.06 -2.17 21.65
CA TYR A 109 8.86 -1.86 22.46
C TYR A 109 7.62 -2.68 22.04
N LYS A 110 7.66 -3.44 20.93
CA LYS A 110 6.56 -4.34 20.51
C LYS A 110 6.65 -5.70 21.18
N VAL A 111 6.70 -5.73 22.50
CA VAL A 111 6.95 -6.93 23.31
C VAL A 111 5.91 -8.05 23.11
N HIS A 112 4.65 -7.69 22.86
CA HIS A 112 3.54 -8.65 22.67
C HIS A 112 3.46 -9.24 21.25
N ARG A 113 4.41 -8.94 20.36
CA ARG A 113 4.44 -9.45 18.98
C ARG A 113 5.74 -10.18 18.71
N THR A 114 5.65 -11.33 18.07
CA THR A 114 6.84 -12.10 17.62
C THR A 114 7.48 -11.46 16.40
N TYR A 115 6.66 -10.91 15.48
CA TYR A 115 7.08 -10.37 14.20
C TYR A 115 6.53 -8.96 13.98
N GLN A 116 7.24 -8.19 13.16
CA GLN A 116 6.74 -6.94 12.60
C GLN A 116 6.91 -6.98 11.08
N VAL A 117 5.84 -6.72 10.32
CA VAL A 117 5.84 -6.74 8.85
C VAL A 117 5.96 -5.32 8.29
N TRP A 118 5.21 -4.39 8.85
CA TRP A 118 5.14 -3.02 8.39
C TRP A 118 5.92 -2.07 9.29
N GLU A 119 6.59 -1.09 8.68
CA GLU A 119 7.01 0.11 9.41
C GLU A 119 5.80 0.85 9.99
N GLU A 120 6.06 1.69 10.99
CA GLU A 120 5.01 2.46 11.63
C GLU A 120 4.56 3.64 10.78
N GLY A 121 3.28 3.97 10.96
CA GLY A 121 2.66 5.05 10.20
C GLY A 121 2.22 4.63 8.81
N MET A 122 1.64 5.58 8.09
CA MET A 122 1.17 5.48 6.71
C MET A 122 1.40 6.79 5.94
N HIS A 123 2.04 7.75 6.57
CA HIS A 123 2.38 9.07 6.02
C HIS A 123 1.26 9.67 5.14
N PRO A 124 0.02 9.82 5.66
CA PRO A 124 -1.08 10.35 4.87
C PRO A 124 -0.84 11.82 4.54
N GLN A 125 -0.97 12.16 3.28
CA GLN A 125 -0.98 13.54 2.78
C GLN A 125 -2.37 13.84 2.25
N GLN A 126 -3.07 14.83 2.82
CA GLN A 126 -4.35 15.30 2.33
C GLN A 126 -4.19 16.01 0.99
N LEU A 127 -5.08 15.72 0.05
CA LEU A 127 -5.08 16.28 -1.30
C LEU A 127 -6.29 17.21 -1.44
N THR A 128 -6.05 18.51 -1.28
CA THR A 128 -7.13 19.51 -1.18
C THR A 128 -7.51 20.13 -2.52
N THR A 129 -6.73 19.90 -3.56
CA THR A 129 -7.00 20.43 -4.90
C THR A 129 -6.97 19.33 -5.94
N PHE A 130 -7.70 19.51 -7.02
CA PHE A 130 -7.68 18.61 -8.18
C PHE A 130 -6.26 18.39 -8.70
N GLY A 131 -5.48 19.46 -8.87
CA GLY A 131 -4.09 19.36 -9.32
C GLY A 131 -3.20 18.50 -8.41
N MET A 132 -3.40 18.58 -7.09
CA MET A 132 -2.65 17.72 -6.15
C MET A 132 -3.00 16.24 -6.34
N VAL A 133 -4.26 15.92 -6.60
CA VAL A 133 -4.69 14.53 -6.83
C VAL A 133 -4.06 14.00 -8.12
N CYS A 134 -4.18 14.75 -9.23
CA CYS A 134 -3.58 14.37 -10.51
C CYS A 134 -2.06 14.16 -10.40
N GLN A 135 -1.36 15.09 -9.74
CA GLN A 135 0.08 14.98 -9.51
C GLN A 135 0.46 13.71 -8.73
N LYS A 136 -0.34 13.32 -7.72
CA LYS A 136 -0.06 12.11 -6.95
C LYS A 136 -0.39 10.83 -7.71
N ILE A 137 -1.43 10.83 -8.53
CA ILE A 137 -1.75 9.71 -9.41
C ILE A 137 -0.62 9.51 -10.42
N GLU A 138 -0.16 10.58 -11.06
CA GLU A 138 0.98 10.52 -11.98
C GLU A 138 2.26 10.02 -11.29
N TYR A 139 2.56 10.55 -10.09
CA TYR A 139 3.67 10.09 -9.28
C TYR A 139 3.60 8.58 -8.99
N ILE A 140 2.41 8.07 -8.62
CA ILE A 140 2.16 6.65 -8.35
C ILE A 140 2.49 5.81 -9.59
N HIS A 141 1.94 6.20 -10.74
CA HIS A 141 2.12 5.45 -11.99
C HIS A 141 3.55 5.50 -12.51
N TYR A 142 4.25 6.62 -12.33
CA TYR A 142 5.62 6.78 -12.79
C TYR A 142 6.67 6.17 -11.85
N ASN A 143 6.30 5.77 -10.64
CA ASN A 143 7.21 5.24 -9.62
C ASN A 143 8.07 4.05 -10.13
N PRO A 144 7.50 3.01 -10.79
CA PRO A 144 8.27 1.88 -11.31
C PRO A 144 9.22 2.27 -12.46
N VAL A 145 8.83 3.25 -13.28
CA VAL A 145 9.69 3.78 -14.36
C VAL A 145 10.88 4.49 -13.75
N LYS A 146 10.64 5.39 -12.78
CA LYS A 146 11.69 6.10 -12.06
C LYS A 146 12.65 5.16 -11.34
N ALA A 147 12.15 4.03 -10.84
CA ALA A 147 12.96 2.99 -10.21
C ALA A 147 13.73 2.11 -11.20
N GLY A 148 13.49 2.26 -12.50
CA GLY A 148 14.15 1.49 -13.55
C GLY A 148 13.64 0.06 -13.71
N PHE A 149 12.45 -0.26 -13.19
CA PHE A 149 11.86 -1.61 -13.30
C PHE A 149 11.17 -1.84 -14.65
N VAL A 150 10.62 -0.79 -15.24
CA VAL A 150 9.93 -0.82 -16.54
C VAL A 150 10.20 0.46 -17.32
N GLU A 151 10.02 0.42 -18.65
CA GLU A 151 10.18 1.58 -19.51
C GLU A 151 8.91 2.44 -19.55
N ALA A 152 7.73 1.81 -19.51
CA ALA A 152 6.44 2.51 -19.46
C ALA A 152 5.63 2.13 -18.22
N ALA A 153 4.91 3.09 -17.66
CA ALA A 153 4.14 2.92 -16.42
C ALA A 153 3.14 1.76 -16.50
N LYS A 154 2.50 1.56 -17.65
CA LYS A 154 1.52 0.48 -17.89
C LYS A 154 2.12 -0.93 -17.85
N ASP A 155 3.43 -1.06 -18.00
CA ASP A 155 4.10 -2.35 -18.00
C ASP A 155 4.32 -2.90 -16.58
N TRP A 156 4.16 -2.05 -15.56
CA TRP A 156 4.18 -2.49 -14.17
C TRP A 156 2.82 -3.05 -13.77
N GLN A 157 2.71 -4.38 -13.69
CA GLN A 157 1.44 -5.05 -13.43
C GLN A 157 0.80 -4.73 -12.06
N TYR A 158 1.59 -4.39 -11.04
CA TYR A 158 1.10 -4.07 -9.70
C TYR A 158 0.79 -2.58 -9.54
N SER A 159 0.17 -1.98 -10.54
CA SER A 159 -0.20 -0.57 -10.59
C SER A 159 -1.54 -0.39 -11.30
N SER A 160 -2.25 0.68 -10.96
CA SER A 160 -3.46 1.12 -11.65
C SER A 160 -3.18 1.92 -12.94
N ALA A 161 -1.95 1.96 -13.43
CA ALA A 161 -1.63 2.74 -14.63
C ALA A 161 -2.42 2.30 -15.87
N LYS A 162 -2.67 0.99 -16.02
CA LYS A 162 -3.50 0.45 -17.11
C LYS A 162 -4.92 0.97 -17.10
N ASP A 163 -5.55 1.05 -15.93
CA ASP A 163 -6.92 1.52 -15.77
C ASP A 163 -7.07 2.97 -16.29
N TYR A 164 -6.07 3.81 -16.08
CA TYR A 164 -6.03 5.19 -16.59
C TYR A 164 -5.74 5.29 -18.10
N MET A 165 -5.34 4.21 -18.73
CA MET A 165 -5.17 4.10 -20.18
C MET A 165 -6.35 3.37 -20.87
N GLY A 166 -7.41 3.04 -20.11
CA GLY A 166 -8.57 2.32 -20.62
C GLY A 166 -8.37 0.81 -20.78
N GLU A 167 -7.29 0.26 -20.20
CA GLU A 167 -7.01 -1.18 -20.14
C GLU A 167 -7.35 -1.71 -18.74
N ALA A 168 -7.70 -2.99 -18.61
CA ALA A 168 -7.97 -3.59 -17.30
C ALA A 168 -6.68 -3.83 -16.51
N GLY A 169 -6.60 -3.28 -15.30
CA GLY A 169 -5.58 -3.59 -14.30
C GLY A 169 -5.87 -4.88 -13.53
N LEU A 170 -5.06 -5.20 -12.51
CA LEU A 170 -5.25 -6.39 -11.67
C LEU A 170 -6.45 -6.27 -10.73
N ILE A 171 -6.76 -5.08 -10.27
CA ILE A 171 -7.94 -4.75 -9.46
C ILE A 171 -8.56 -3.45 -9.97
N PRO A 172 -9.89 -3.30 -9.93
CA PRO A 172 -10.53 -2.07 -10.41
C PRO A 172 -10.18 -0.89 -9.50
N VAL A 173 -10.15 0.30 -10.10
CA VAL A 173 -10.04 1.57 -9.38
C VAL A 173 -11.13 2.54 -9.84
N THR A 174 -11.47 3.50 -8.98
CA THR A 174 -12.34 4.62 -9.37
C THR A 174 -11.49 5.64 -10.11
N ILE A 175 -11.72 5.83 -11.41
CA ILE A 175 -10.99 6.84 -12.18
C ILE A 175 -11.30 8.22 -11.61
N PHE A 176 -10.26 8.96 -11.24
CA PHE A 176 -10.38 10.33 -10.82
C PHE A 176 -10.42 11.21 -12.05
N ALA A 177 -11.63 11.64 -12.42
CA ALA A 177 -11.88 12.48 -13.59
C ALA A 177 -12.46 13.84 -13.17
N VAL A 178 -12.33 14.82 -14.06
CA VAL A 178 -12.97 16.14 -13.97
C VAL A 178 -14.46 16.00 -14.22
#